data_c24f9d4f9b01462cbe4af51c384675e1
#
_entry.id   c24f9d4f9b01462cbe4af51c384675e1
#
_cell.length_a   1.000
_cell.length_b   1.000
_cell.length_c   1.000
_cell.angle_alpha   90.00
_cell.angle_beta   90.00
_cell.angle_gamma   90.00
#
_symmetry.space_group_name_H-M   'P 1'
#
loop_
_entity.id
_entity.type
_entity.pdbx_description
1 polymer ?
#
loop_
_entity_poly.entity_id
_entity_poly.type
_entity_poly.pdbx_seq_one_letter_code
_entity_poly.pdbx_strand_id
1 'polypeptide(L)'
;GTGVGKSLSYLVPAILFARTRKRPCVVATNTISLQEQLLEKDIPALRKLIKEIPHLSELADFKCALLVGRANYLCSTRLRKTMAGQSELFEGAQRAELQRIAQWADTEAREGIRQELSPSPMGAVWDAVNADSSICSGKRCSPDTCFYRRARDAVDRADLVIVNHSLLFSLMGAGFGPRDDEEGVLFADDFVVFDEAHEMADVASEHLGLSISSWALETSIRKIYNSKKRKGLLAKAGRPRDFDAVEDAELAVADFFQYLHVKSLGNQDRVRLREAGVLPLEVFPPLSKLCRSLVEVAEITEDESLKIELKDQAKRVQGYLTGLSEIVELKDGKAVYWLERTGKKNQIIHLRSAPLEIAEVLRERLFSKPSSIVMTSATLTRK
;
A
#
# COMPACT_ATOMS: atom_id res chain seq x y z
N GLY A 1 31.74 -2.93 0.19
CA GLY A 1 31.79 -2.61 -1.24
C GLY A 1 30.72 -3.34 -2.04
N THR A 2 30.38 -2.85 -3.22
CA THR A 2 29.47 -3.52 -4.16
C THR A 2 30.09 -4.83 -4.67
N GLY A 3 29.30 -5.90 -4.87
CA GLY A 3 29.79 -7.17 -5.46
C GLY A 3 30.51 -8.14 -4.53
N VAL A 4 30.57 -7.89 -3.23
CA VAL A 4 31.28 -8.74 -2.25
C VAL A 4 30.41 -9.85 -1.61
N GLY A 5 29.27 -10.18 -2.19
CA GLY A 5 28.41 -11.24 -1.65
C GLY A 5 27.64 -10.82 -0.39
N LYS A 6 27.26 -9.54 -0.24
CA LYS A 6 26.47 -9.03 0.89
C LYS A 6 25.23 -9.89 1.14
N SER A 7 24.50 -10.26 0.08
CA SER A 7 23.27 -11.04 0.18
C SER A 7 23.50 -12.38 0.89
N LEU A 8 24.57 -13.09 0.56
CA LEU A 8 24.91 -14.37 1.21
C LEU A 8 25.23 -14.19 2.69
N SER A 9 25.92 -13.10 3.05
CA SER A 9 26.33 -12.86 4.43
C SER A 9 25.17 -12.63 5.39
N TYR A 10 24.04 -12.08 4.94
CA TYR A 10 22.86 -11.95 5.78
C TYR A 10 21.83 -13.08 5.57
N LEU A 11 21.74 -13.66 4.36
CA LEU A 11 20.78 -14.73 4.09
C LEU A 11 21.09 -16.02 4.87
N VAL A 12 22.37 -16.40 4.99
CA VAL A 12 22.76 -17.60 5.75
C VAL A 12 22.29 -17.53 7.21
N PRO A 13 22.66 -16.49 8.01
CA PRO A 13 22.18 -16.38 9.38
C PRO A 13 20.68 -16.20 9.48
N ALA A 14 20.03 -15.52 8.51
CA ALA A 14 18.59 -15.34 8.46
C ALA A 14 17.86 -16.67 8.34
N ILE A 15 18.29 -17.53 7.43
CA ILE A 15 17.69 -18.86 7.22
C ILE A 15 17.95 -19.76 8.44
N LEU A 16 19.15 -19.70 8.99
CA LEU A 16 19.49 -20.46 10.19
C LEU A 16 18.60 -20.05 11.37
N PHE A 17 18.41 -18.74 11.57
CA PHE A 17 17.50 -18.21 12.58
C PHE A 17 16.07 -18.72 12.34
N ALA A 18 15.56 -18.55 11.13
CA ALA A 18 14.18 -18.90 10.79
C ALA A 18 13.90 -20.39 11.05
N ARG A 19 14.78 -21.27 10.61
CA ARG A 19 14.66 -22.73 10.80
C ARG A 19 14.82 -23.16 12.26
N THR A 20 15.74 -22.54 12.99
CA THR A 20 16.00 -22.87 14.39
C THR A 20 14.89 -22.36 15.31
N ARG A 21 14.45 -21.12 15.08
CA ARG A 21 13.44 -20.46 15.92
C ARG A 21 12.01 -20.73 15.47
N LYS A 22 11.81 -21.33 14.29
CA LYS A 22 10.49 -21.53 13.63
C LYS A 22 9.73 -20.21 13.49
N ARG A 23 10.44 -19.18 13.12
CA ARG A 23 9.95 -17.81 12.92
C ARG A 23 10.50 -17.26 11.62
N PRO A 24 9.73 -16.51 10.84
CA PRO A 24 10.21 -15.96 9.59
C PRO A 24 11.30 -14.92 9.81
N CYS A 25 12.17 -14.80 8.82
CA CYS A 25 13.07 -13.68 8.66
C CYS A 25 12.54 -12.77 7.56
N VAL A 26 12.57 -11.46 7.79
CA VAL A 26 12.16 -10.47 6.81
C VAL A 26 13.39 -9.81 6.20
N VAL A 27 13.48 -9.79 4.88
CA VAL A 27 14.50 -9.04 4.13
C VAL A 27 13.83 -7.91 3.38
N ALA A 28 14.12 -6.69 3.80
CA ALA A 28 13.64 -5.47 3.16
C ALA A 28 14.73 -4.87 2.27
N THR A 29 14.43 -4.73 0.98
CA THR A 29 15.33 -4.11 -0.01
C THR A 29 14.79 -2.75 -0.43
N ASN A 30 15.63 -1.90 -1.04
CA ASN A 30 15.16 -0.60 -1.50
C ASN A 30 14.28 -0.70 -2.77
N THR A 31 14.65 -1.54 -3.74
CA THR A 31 14.00 -1.59 -5.06
C THR A 31 13.46 -2.96 -5.42
N ILE A 32 12.50 -2.98 -6.35
CA ILE A 32 11.94 -4.21 -6.89
C ILE A 32 13.01 -5.03 -7.62
N SER A 33 13.91 -4.37 -8.36
CA SER A 33 15.01 -5.08 -9.05
C SER A 33 15.93 -5.82 -8.09
N LEU A 34 16.14 -5.30 -6.88
CA LEU A 34 16.89 -6.00 -5.84
C LEU A 34 16.11 -7.20 -5.28
N GLN A 35 14.77 -7.08 -5.17
CA GLN A 35 13.92 -8.23 -4.81
C GLN A 35 14.01 -9.34 -5.86
N GLU A 36 13.95 -8.99 -7.14
CA GLU A 36 14.12 -9.94 -8.26
C GLU A 36 15.49 -10.58 -8.25
N GLN A 37 16.56 -9.82 -8.04
CA GLN A 37 17.92 -10.35 -7.91
C GLN A 37 18.03 -11.38 -6.77
N LEU A 38 17.47 -11.08 -5.60
CA LEU A 38 17.45 -12.02 -4.48
C LEU A 38 16.74 -13.32 -4.84
N LEU A 39 15.56 -13.23 -5.47
CA LEU A 39 14.72 -14.38 -5.78
C LEU A 39 15.28 -15.24 -6.90
N GLU A 40 15.79 -14.61 -7.96
CA GLU A 40 16.16 -15.30 -9.19
C GLU A 40 17.64 -15.74 -9.21
N LYS A 41 18.49 -15.07 -8.44
CA LYS A 41 19.95 -15.33 -8.46
C LYS A 41 20.48 -15.76 -7.11
N ASP A 42 20.32 -14.94 -6.07
CA ASP A 42 21.02 -15.12 -4.81
C ASP A 42 20.46 -16.33 -4.02
N ILE A 43 19.15 -16.45 -3.92
CA ILE A 43 18.50 -17.56 -3.22
C ILE A 43 18.72 -18.91 -3.91
N PRO A 44 18.57 -19.06 -5.24
CA PRO A 44 18.92 -20.30 -5.93
C PRO A 44 20.37 -20.69 -5.78
N ALA A 45 21.30 -19.71 -5.88
CA ALA A 45 22.72 -19.94 -5.67
C ALA A 45 23.02 -20.41 -4.22
N LEU A 46 22.38 -19.77 -3.24
CA LEU A 46 22.50 -20.14 -1.84
C LEU A 46 21.97 -21.56 -1.57
N ARG A 47 20.82 -21.93 -2.12
CA ARG A 47 20.25 -23.28 -1.99
C ARG A 47 21.21 -24.33 -2.53
N LYS A 48 21.82 -24.07 -3.69
CA LYS A 48 22.83 -24.96 -4.26
C LYS A 48 24.03 -25.09 -3.34
N LEU A 49 24.57 -24.00 -2.85
CA LEU A 49 25.73 -23.97 -1.94
C LEU A 49 25.44 -24.74 -0.64
N ILE A 50 24.28 -24.52 -0.02
CA ILE A 50 23.88 -25.18 1.24
C ILE A 50 23.74 -26.70 1.03
N LYS A 51 23.20 -27.14 -0.13
CA LYS A 51 23.09 -28.57 -0.44
C LYS A 51 24.42 -29.29 -0.56
N GLU A 52 25.46 -28.60 -0.99
CA GLU A 52 26.81 -29.13 -1.11
C GLU A 52 27.52 -29.32 0.26
N ILE A 53 26.99 -28.72 1.32
CA ILE A 53 27.56 -28.80 2.68
C ILE A 53 26.75 -29.84 3.50
N PRO A 54 27.28 -31.03 3.80
CA PRO A 54 26.50 -32.14 4.35
C PRO A 54 25.70 -31.82 5.62
N HIS A 55 26.34 -31.08 6.56
CA HIS A 55 25.68 -30.70 7.83
C HIS A 55 24.69 -29.53 7.74
N LEU A 56 24.59 -28.88 6.58
CA LEU A 56 23.64 -27.79 6.32
C LEU A 56 22.58 -28.16 5.28
N SER A 57 22.67 -29.31 4.64
CA SER A 57 21.81 -29.70 3.50
C SER A 57 20.34 -29.64 3.80
N GLU A 58 19.88 -29.94 5.02
CA GLU A 58 18.50 -29.83 5.46
C GLU A 58 17.98 -28.39 5.48
N LEU A 59 18.88 -27.41 5.59
CA LEU A 59 18.50 -25.99 5.55
C LEU A 59 18.17 -25.51 4.14
N ALA A 60 18.51 -26.27 3.10
CA ALA A 60 18.25 -25.87 1.71
C ALA A 60 16.76 -25.86 1.33
N ASP A 61 15.91 -26.55 2.10
CA ASP A 61 14.47 -26.64 1.85
C ASP A 61 13.67 -25.49 2.51
N PHE A 62 14.32 -24.37 2.84
CA PHE A 62 13.63 -23.21 3.35
C PHE A 62 12.63 -22.65 2.35
N LYS A 63 11.49 -22.15 2.87
CA LYS A 63 10.41 -21.52 2.08
C LYS A 63 10.68 -20.02 1.98
N CYS A 64 10.55 -19.49 0.77
CA CYS A 64 10.68 -18.07 0.51
C CYS A 64 9.38 -17.51 -0.07
N ALA A 65 8.94 -16.35 0.42
CA ALA A 65 7.80 -15.63 -0.10
C ALA A 65 8.20 -14.20 -0.48
N LEU A 66 7.69 -13.73 -1.62
CA LEU A 66 7.73 -12.33 -2.04
C LEU A 66 6.42 -11.65 -1.67
N LEU A 67 6.50 -10.50 -1.02
CA LEU A 67 5.35 -9.64 -0.83
C LEU A 67 5.66 -8.24 -1.39
N VAL A 68 4.84 -7.80 -2.32
CA VAL A 68 4.87 -6.44 -2.88
C VAL A 68 3.60 -5.68 -2.52
N GLY A 69 3.61 -4.37 -2.74
CA GLY A 69 2.43 -3.55 -2.50
C GLY A 69 1.22 -4.07 -3.31
N ARG A 70 0.04 -4.07 -2.69
CA ARG A 70 -1.19 -4.66 -3.24
C ARG A 70 -1.49 -4.22 -4.68
N ALA A 71 -1.29 -2.96 -5.01
CA ALA A 71 -1.52 -2.42 -6.36
C ALA A 71 -0.58 -3.01 -7.44
N ASN A 72 0.45 -3.75 -7.05
CA ASN A 72 1.32 -4.46 -7.99
C ASN A 72 0.77 -5.84 -8.39
N TYR A 73 -0.26 -6.35 -7.70
CA TYR A 73 -0.90 -7.62 -8.08
C TYR A 73 -2.06 -7.43 -9.02
N LEU A 74 -2.22 -8.34 -9.97
CA LEU A 74 -3.39 -8.46 -10.80
C LEU A 74 -4.59 -8.94 -9.96
N CYS A 75 -5.76 -8.35 -10.19
CA CYS A 75 -7.03 -8.82 -9.64
C CYS A 75 -7.84 -9.55 -10.74
N SER A 76 -7.93 -10.86 -10.68
CA SER A 76 -8.66 -11.68 -11.64
C SER A 76 -10.15 -11.30 -11.76
N THR A 77 -10.75 -10.84 -10.66
CA THR A 77 -12.15 -10.36 -10.67
C THR A 77 -12.28 -9.03 -11.41
N ARG A 78 -11.36 -8.08 -11.21
CA ARG A 78 -11.37 -6.81 -11.94
C ARG A 78 -11.05 -7.02 -13.40
N LEU A 79 -10.08 -7.87 -13.72
CA LEU A 79 -9.74 -8.22 -15.08
C LEU A 79 -10.97 -8.74 -15.84
N ARG A 80 -11.68 -9.72 -15.29
CA ARG A 80 -12.92 -10.26 -15.91
C ARG A 80 -13.99 -9.20 -16.10
N LYS A 81 -14.23 -8.33 -15.09
CA LYS A 81 -15.21 -7.24 -15.18
C LYS A 81 -14.79 -6.21 -16.25
N THR A 82 -13.51 -5.87 -16.32
CA THR A 82 -12.99 -4.91 -17.29
C THR A 82 -13.03 -5.48 -18.70
N MET A 83 -12.73 -6.76 -18.88
CA MET A 83 -12.86 -7.45 -20.16
C MET A 83 -14.31 -7.50 -20.66
N ALA A 84 -15.26 -7.74 -19.77
CA ALA A 84 -16.69 -7.74 -20.13
C ALA A 84 -17.21 -6.34 -20.54
N GLY A 85 -16.66 -5.25 -19.96
CA GLY A 85 -17.02 -3.87 -20.26
C GLY A 85 -16.01 -3.13 -21.16
N GLN A 86 -15.11 -3.82 -21.83
CA GLN A 86 -13.98 -3.21 -22.56
C GLN A 86 -14.39 -2.24 -23.68
N SER A 87 -15.55 -2.45 -24.30
CA SER A 87 -16.05 -1.56 -25.36
C SER A 87 -16.41 -0.15 -24.87
N GLU A 88 -16.69 -0.01 -23.58
CA GLU A 88 -17.05 1.28 -22.95
C GLU A 88 -15.87 1.98 -22.25
N LEU A 89 -14.80 1.24 -21.92
CA LEU A 89 -13.72 1.71 -21.08
C LEU A 89 -12.43 2.03 -21.83
N PHE A 90 -12.11 1.25 -22.86
CA PHE A 90 -10.83 1.34 -23.55
C PHE A 90 -10.98 1.24 -25.06
N GLU A 91 -10.15 2.01 -25.78
CA GLU A 91 -10.09 2.02 -27.23
C GLU A 91 -8.66 1.77 -27.73
N GLY A 92 -8.53 1.28 -28.97
CA GLY A 92 -7.25 1.14 -29.66
C GLY A 92 -6.18 0.40 -28.86
N ALA A 93 -5.05 1.09 -28.62
CA ALA A 93 -3.90 0.51 -27.93
C ALA A 93 -4.19 0.05 -26.50
N GLN A 94 -5.07 0.72 -25.76
CA GLN A 94 -5.43 0.31 -24.41
C GLN A 94 -6.23 -1.01 -24.40
N ARG A 95 -7.05 -1.23 -25.40
CA ARG A 95 -7.79 -2.50 -25.57
C ARG A 95 -6.85 -3.65 -25.90
N ALA A 96 -5.90 -3.43 -26.80
CA ALA A 96 -4.86 -4.42 -27.12
C ALA A 96 -4.02 -4.75 -25.87
N GLU A 97 -3.69 -3.75 -25.07
CA GLU A 97 -2.96 -3.94 -23.82
C GLU A 97 -3.77 -4.75 -22.80
N LEU A 98 -5.07 -4.48 -22.66
CA LEU A 98 -5.93 -5.26 -21.77
C LEU A 98 -5.99 -6.74 -22.19
N GLN A 99 -6.04 -7.00 -23.50
CA GLN A 99 -6.01 -8.37 -24.05
C GLN A 99 -4.67 -9.05 -23.76
N ARG A 100 -3.54 -8.33 -23.92
CA ARG A 100 -2.20 -8.83 -23.58
C ARG A 100 -2.11 -9.23 -22.11
N ILE A 101 -2.62 -8.37 -21.20
CA ILE A 101 -2.65 -8.68 -19.77
C ILE A 101 -3.52 -9.91 -19.48
N ALA A 102 -4.66 -10.06 -20.14
CA ALA A 102 -5.52 -11.23 -19.97
C ALA A 102 -4.83 -12.51 -20.43
N GLN A 103 -4.20 -12.49 -21.60
CA GLN A 103 -3.44 -13.64 -22.11
C GLN A 103 -2.30 -14.02 -21.17
N TRP A 104 -1.49 -13.04 -20.74
CA TRP A 104 -0.43 -13.29 -19.77
C TRP A 104 -0.96 -13.90 -18.46
N ALA A 105 -2.09 -13.40 -17.96
CA ALA A 105 -2.70 -13.90 -16.72
C ALA A 105 -3.10 -15.39 -16.80
N ASP A 106 -3.50 -15.84 -17.99
CA ASP A 106 -3.94 -17.21 -18.22
C ASP A 106 -2.79 -18.18 -18.50
N THR A 107 -1.68 -17.70 -19.08
CA THR A 107 -0.62 -18.59 -19.62
C THR A 107 0.72 -18.48 -18.93
N GLU A 108 1.10 -17.31 -18.39
CA GLU A 108 2.47 -17.02 -17.97
C GLU A 108 2.58 -16.53 -16.53
N ALA A 109 1.52 -15.91 -15.98
CA ALA A 109 1.57 -15.28 -14.66
C ALA A 109 1.87 -16.30 -13.55
N ARG A 110 2.96 -16.08 -12.84
CA ARG A 110 3.39 -16.90 -11.69
C ARG A 110 2.92 -16.30 -10.38
N GLU A 111 3.47 -15.16 -10.01
CA GLU A 111 3.08 -14.39 -8.83
C GLU A 111 1.94 -13.42 -9.13
N GLY A 112 1.68 -13.13 -10.41
CA GLY A 112 0.66 -12.20 -10.88
C GLY A 112 0.98 -10.76 -10.57
N ILE A 113 2.26 -10.40 -10.54
CA ILE A 113 2.74 -9.05 -10.28
C ILE A 113 3.06 -8.31 -11.56
N ARG A 114 2.88 -6.98 -11.53
CA ARG A 114 3.10 -6.08 -12.66
C ARG A 114 4.48 -6.25 -13.31
N GLN A 115 5.47 -6.58 -12.51
CA GLN A 115 6.87 -6.71 -12.91
C GLN A 115 7.13 -7.92 -13.82
N GLU A 116 6.29 -8.95 -13.78
CA GLU A 116 6.38 -10.10 -14.68
C GLU A 116 5.98 -9.74 -16.13
N LEU A 117 5.35 -8.57 -16.33
CA LEU A 117 4.96 -8.10 -17.65
C LEU A 117 6.08 -7.31 -18.34
N SER A 118 6.58 -7.83 -19.45
CA SER A 118 7.52 -7.14 -20.33
C SER A 118 6.89 -6.96 -21.73
N PRO A 119 6.80 -5.73 -22.26
CA PRO A 119 7.07 -4.45 -21.62
C PRO A 119 6.10 -4.15 -20.46
N SER A 120 6.50 -3.22 -19.57
CA SER A 120 5.64 -2.81 -18.44
C SER A 120 4.27 -2.31 -18.93
N PRO A 121 3.17 -2.67 -18.27
CA PRO A 121 1.84 -2.34 -18.75
C PRO A 121 1.53 -0.85 -18.64
N MET A 122 0.63 -0.36 -19.52
CA MET A 122 0.12 1.00 -19.46
C MET A 122 -0.55 1.27 -18.12
N GLY A 123 -0.17 2.37 -17.43
CA GLY A 123 -0.66 2.69 -16.09
C GLY A 123 -2.19 2.71 -16.01
N ALA A 124 -2.88 3.37 -16.94
CA ALA A 124 -4.35 3.46 -16.95
C ALA A 124 -5.04 2.08 -17.08
N VAL A 125 -4.46 1.16 -17.86
CA VAL A 125 -4.99 -0.20 -18.02
C VAL A 125 -4.69 -1.02 -16.77
N TRP A 126 -3.47 -0.93 -16.22
CA TRP A 126 -3.10 -1.61 -14.99
C TRP A 126 -3.97 -1.16 -13.80
N ASP A 127 -4.23 0.13 -13.66
CA ASP A 127 -5.07 0.70 -12.60
C ASP A 127 -6.53 0.19 -12.65
N ALA A 128 -7.01 -0.20 -13.82
CA ALA A 128 -8.33 -0.80 -13.97
C ALA A 128 -8.39 -2.28 -13.53
N VAL A 129 -7.26 -2.99 -13.55
CA VAL A 129 -7.22 -4.45 -13.31
C VAL A 129 -6.41 -4.86 -12.08
N ASN A 130 -5.64 -3.97 -11.47
CA ASN A 130 -4.83 -4.28 -10.29
C ASN A 130 -5.68 -4.58 -9.03
N ALA A 131 -5.07 -5.18 -8.03
CA ALA A 131 -5.71 -5.39 -6.74
C ALA A 131 -5.82 -4.06 -5.97
N ASP A 132 -7.03 -3.75 -5.51
CA ASP A 132 -7.35 -2.52 -4.79
C ASP A 132 -7.91 -2.85 -3.41
N SER A 133 -7.41 -2.17 -2.38
CA SER A 133 -7.84 -2.36 -0.99
C SER A 133 -9.35 -2.14 -0.78
N SER A 134 -9.98 -1.30 -1.61
CA SER A 134 -11.42 -1.04 -1.55
C SER A 134 -12.30 -2.17 -2.09
N ILE A 135 -11.72 -3.13 -2.80
CA ILE A 135 -12.44 -4.23 -3.44
C ILE A 135 -12.02 -5.58 -2.86
N CYS A 136 -10.79 -5.67 -2.39
CA CYS A 136 -10.24 -6.88 -1.81
C CYS A 136 -10.89 -7.19 -0.45
N SER A 137 -11.63 -8.28 -0.37
CA SER A 137 -12.09 -8.82 0.91
C SER A 137 -11.76 -10.30 1.02
N GLY A 138 -11.42 -10.74 2.25
CA GLY A 138 -11.12 -12.14 2.53
C GLY A 138 -12.28 -13.09 2.21
N LYS A 139 -13.51 -12.58 2.19
CA LYS A 139 -14.73 -13.37 1.92
C LYS A 139 -15.02 -13.54 0.43
N ARG A 140 -14.45 -12.71 -0.46
CA ARG A 140 -14.76 -12.70 -1.90
C ARG A 140 -13.77 -13.45 -2.77
N CYS A 141 -12.55 -13.62 -2.29
CA CYS A 141 -11.47 -14.20 -3.07
C CYS A 141 -10.87 -15.37 -2.33
N SER A 142 -10.73 -16.53 -3.02
CA SER A 142 -9.89 -17.63 -2.52
C SER A 142 -8.42 -17.42 -2.90
N PRO A 143 -7.47 -18.03 -2.19
CA PRO A 143 -6.07 -18.06 -2.59
C PRO A 143 -5.85 -18.62 -4.00
N ASP A 144 -6.66 -19.61 -4.40
CA ASP A 144 -6.54 -20.27 -5.72
C ASP A 144 -6.79 -19.32 -6.89
N THR A 145 -7.61 -18.28 -6.69
CA THR A 145 -8.01 -17.34 -7.74
C THR A 145 -7.45 -15.93 -7.55
N CYS A 146 -6.78 -15.65 -6.43
CA CYS A 146 -6.30 -14.31 -6.07
C CYS A 146 -4.79 -14.32 -5.79
N PHE A 147 -4.01 -13.76 -6.69
CA PHE A 147 -2.56 -13.65 -6.56
C PHE A 147 -2.13 -12.99 -5.25
N TYR A 148 -2.76 -11.88 -4.87
CA TYR A 148 -2.44 -11.19 -3.61
C TYR A 148 -2.71 -12.04 -2.37
N ARG A 149 -3.83 -12.78 -2.32
CA ARG A 149 -4.10 -13.68 -1.20
C ARG A 149 -3.13 -14.84 -1.15
N ARG A 150 -2.83 -15.42 -2.31
CA ARG A 150 -1.81 -16.48 -2.42
C ARG A 150 -0.46 -16.03 -1.88
N ALA A 151 -0.03 -14.80 -2.25
CA ALA A 151 1.19 -14.22 -1.72
C ALA A 151 1.12 -14.02 -0.18
N ARG A 152 -0.01 -13.55 0.35
CA ARG A 152 -0.23 -13.40 1.80
C ARG A 152 -0.16 -14.73 2.53
N ASP A 153 -0.84 -15.74 2.02
CA ASP A 153 -0.83 -17.09 2.60
C ASP A 153 0.55 -17.75 2.49
N ALA A 154 1.35 -17.38 1.49
CA ALA A 154 2.73 -17.83 1.36
C ALA A 154 3.63 -17.21 2.43
N VAL A 155 3.40 -15.93 2.79
CA VAL A 155 4.13 -15.24 3.87
C VAL A 155 3.95 -15.95 5.22
N ASP A 156 2.74 -16.39 5.53
CA ASP A 156 2.42 -17.08 6.80
C ASP A 156 3.16 -18.42 6.96
N ARG A 157 3.63 -18.99 5.84
CA ARG A 157 4.32 -20.29 5.78
C ARG A 157 5.79 -20.18 5.40
N ALA A 158 6.30 -18.98 5.20
CA ALA A 158 7.66 -18.74 4.76
C ALA A 158 8.66 -18.74 5.92
N ASP A 159 9.87 -19.22 5.64
CA ASP A 159 11.03 -19.01 6.50
C ASP A 159 11.70 -17.67 6.20
N LEU A 160 11.63 -17.23 4.93
CA LEU A 160 12.19 -15.97 4.43
C LEU A 160 11.12 -15.18 3.69
N VAL A 161 10.87 -13.95 4.14
CA VAL A 161 9.91 -13.02 3.50
C VAL A 161 10.68 -11.85 2.88
N ILE A 162 10.54 -11.65 1.59
CA ILE A 162 11.17 -10.54 0.87
C ILE A 162 10.13 -9.45 0.65
N VAL A 163 10.45 -8.24 1.10
CA VAL A 163 9.64 -7.03 0.91
C VAL A 163 10.51 -5.87 0.39
N ASN A 164 9.92 -4.74 0.03
CA ASN A 164 10.69 -3.50 -0.12
C ASN A 164 10.48 -2.59 1.09
N HIS A 165 11.39 -1.62 1.27
CA HIS A 165 11.33 -0.64 2.36
C HIS A 165 9.99 0.09 2.38
N SER A 166 9.49 0.53 1.22
CA SER A 166 8.22 1.24 1.09
C SER A 166 7.03 0.44 1.63
N LEU A 167 6.96 -0.86 1.30
CA LEU A 167 5.91 -1.73 1.82
C LEU A 167 6.05 -1.94 3.33
N LEU A 168 7.28 -2.20 3.80
CA LEU A 168 7.55 -2.40 5.22
C LEU A 168 7.09 -1.18 6.04
N PHE A 169 7.52 0.02 5.66
CA PHE A 169 7.15 1.24 6.38
C PHE A 169 5.68 1.64 6.19
N SER A 170 5.08 1.38 5.03
CA SER A 170 3.63 1.55 4.84
C SER A 170 2.81 0.67 5.77
N LEU A 171 3.22 -0.58 5.98
CA LEU A 171 2.58 -1.48 6.93
C LEU A 171 2.76 -0.98 8.37
N MET A 172 3.94 -0.53 8.74
CA MET A 172 4.21 0.07 10.06
C MET A 172 3.40 1.35 10.28
N GLY A 173 3.30 2.22 9.28
CA GLY A 173 2.52 3.47 9.33
C GLY A 173 1.02 3.24 9.47
N ALA A 174 0.50 2.16 8.87
CA ALA A 174 -0.90 1.77 8.98
C ALA A 174 -1.25 1.06 10.31
N GLY A 175 -0.32 0.98 11.26
CA GLY A 175 -0.51 0.28 12.53
C GLY A 175 -0.32 -1.24 12.43
N PHE A 176 0.03 -1.75 11.25
CA PHE A 176 0.46 -3.13 11.06
C PHE A 176 1.92 -3.28 11.50
N GLY A 177 2.14 -3.02 12.77
CA GLY A 177 3.39 -3.38 13.43
C GLY A 177 3.39 -4.86 13.74
N PRO A 178 4.49 -5.34 14.33
CA PRO A 178 4.58 -6.70 14.83
C PRO A 178 3.40 -6.96 15.76
N ARG A 179 2.66 -8.02 15.51
CA ARG A 179 1.40 -8.38 16.13
C ARG A 179 1.15 -7.78 17.52
N ASP A 180 0.21 -6.84 17.62
CA ASP A 180 -0.79 -6.84 18.65
C ASP A 180 -2.05 -7.32 17.91
N ASP A 181 -2.33 -8.62 18.07
CA ASP A 181 -3.53 -9.35 17.69
C ASP A 181 -4.08 -9.24 16.24
N GLU A 182 -3.96 -10.35 15.53
CA GLU A 182 -4.82 -10.92 14.47
C GLU A 182 -4.68 -10.42 13.03
N GLU A 183 -4.04 -9.29 12.66
CA GLU A 183 -3.99 -8.86 11.26
C GLU A 183 -2.61 -8.40 10.73
N GLY A 184 -1.55 -8.47 11.51
CA GLY A 184 -0.20 -8.05 11.09
C GLY A 184 0.43 -8.99 10.06
N VAL A 185 1.06 -8.43 9.02
CA VAL A 185 1.77 -9.19 7.98
C VAL A 185 3.22 -9.48 8.38
N LEU A 186 3.75 -8.74 9.36
CA LEU A 186 5.12 -8.84 9.86
C LEU A 186 5.09 -9.15 11.35
N PHE A 187 6.03 -9.95 11.81
CA PHE A 187 6.02 -10.59 13.12
C PHE A 187 6.86 -9.80 14.16
N ALA A 188 6.40 -9.76 15.42
CA ALA A 188 6.96 -8.90 16.47
C ALA A 188 8.42 -9.14 16.82
N ASP A 189 8.87 -10.37 16.83
CA ASP A 189 10.19 -10.78 17.32
C ASP A 189 11.06 -11.34 16.20
N ASP A 190 10.89 -10.83 14.98
CA ASP A 190 11.53 -11.37 13.81
C ASP A 190 12.96 -10.88 13.64
N PHE A 191 13.68 -11.64 12.86
CA PHE A 191 14.96 -11.22 12.32
C PHE A 191 14.70 -10.38 11.08
N VAL A 192 15.02 -9.09 11.13
CA VAL A 192 14.77 -8.16 10.02
C VAL A 192 16.08 -7.68 9.43
N VAL A 193 16.24 -7.83 8.14
CA VAL A 193 17.38 -7.32 7.38
C VAL A 193 16.95 -6.14 6.54
N PHE A 194 17.62 -5.01 6.70
CA PHE A 194 17.50 -3.86 5.79
C PHE A 194 18.70 -3.87 4.86
N ASP A 195 18.50 -4.28 3.61
CA ASP A 195 19.51 -4.16 2.57
C ASP A 195 19.40 -2.78 1.91
N GLU A 196 20.54 -2.17 1.58
CA GLU A 196 20.68 -0.76 1.21
C GLU A 196 20.09 0.19 2.27
N ALA A 197 20.44 -0.05 3.53
CA ALA A 197 19.90 0.65 4.70
C ALA A 197 20.16 2.17 4.71
N HIS A 198 21.05 2.68 3.87
CA HIS A 198 21.27 4.13 3.70
C HIS A 198 20.04 4.88 3.18
N GLU A 199 19.14 4.20 2.46
CA GLU A 199 17.88 4.76 1.96
C GLU A 199 16.74 4.69 2.98
N MET A 200 16.94 3.93 4.09
CA MET A 200 15.89 3.61 5.05
C MET A 200 15.22 4.84 5.65
N ALA A 201 16.02 5.86 6.01
CA ALA A 201 15.52 7.07 6.67
C ALA A 201 14.60 7.89 5.74
N ASP A 202 14.99 8.03 4.47
CA ASP A 202 14.23 8.79 3.48
C ASP A 202 12.91 8.09 3.17
N VAL A 203 12.96 6.78 2.91
CA VAL A 203 11.74 5.97 2.66
C VAL A 203 10.82 5.94 3.88
N ALA A 204 11.37 5.81 5.09
CA ALA A 204 10.59 5.86 6.33
C ALA A 204 9.87 7.21 6.50
N SER A 205 10.56 8.32 6.21
CA SER A 205 9.96 9.66 6.29
C SER A 205 8.77 9.84 5.36
N GLU A 206 8.81 9.22 4.17
CA GLU A 206 7.71 9.27 3.22
C GLU A 206 6.49 8.44 3.66
N HIS A 207 6.71 7.32 4.34
CA HIS A 207 5.66 6.34 4.65
C HIS A 207 5.14 6.39 6.09
N LEU A 208 5.89 6.97 7.02
CA LEU A 208 5.46 7.09 8.42
C LEU A 208 4.76 8.43 8.72
N GLY A 209 4.66 9.31 7.74
CA GLY A 209 3.85 10.52 7.79
C GLY A 209 2.46 10.34 7.17
N LEU A 210 1.64 11.39 7.27
CA LEU A 210 0.34 11.43 6.60
C LEU A 210 0.46 11.89 5.15
N SER A 211 -0.38 11.32 4.29
CA SER A 211 -0.53 11.75 2.90
C SER A 211 -1.97 11.63 2.46
N ILE A 212 -2.62 12.78 2.20
CA ILE A 212 -3.98 12.84 1.67
C ILE A 212 -3.93 13.57 0.34
N SER A 213 -4.37 12.93 -0.75
CA SER A 213 -4.43 13.56 -2.06
C SER A 213 -5.85 13.84 -2.51
N SER A 214 -6.03 14.93 -3.26
CA SER A 214 -7.32 15.29 -3.87
C SER A 214 -7.88 14.13 -4.69
N TRP A 215 -7.07 13.54 -5.54
CA TRP A 215 -7.46 12.42 -6.38
C TRP A 215 -7.93 11.19 -5.58
N ALA A 216 -7.23 10.84 -4.49
CA ALA A 216 -7.57 9.67 -3.69
C ALA A 216 -8.90 9.88 -2.93
N LEU A 217 -9.10 11.05 -2.33
CA LEU A 217 -10.32 11.38 -1.60
C LEU A 217 -11.53 11.47 -2.54
N GLU A 218 -11.44 12.20 -3.65
CA GLU A 218 -12.49 12.29 -4.66
C GLU A 218 -12.84 10.92 -5.26
N THR A 219 -11.81 10.10 -5.57
CA THR A 219 -12.03 8.75 -6.09
C THR A 219 -12.72 7.86 -5.08
N SER A 220 -12.38 7.99 -3.79
CA SER A 220 -13.03 7.25 -2.70
C SER A 220 -14.52 7.60 -2.62
N ILE A 221 -14.88 8.88 -2.70
CA ILE A 221 -16.30 9.32 -2.68
C ILE A 221 -17.05 8.82 -3.93
N ARG A 222 -16.44 8.95 -5.12
CA ARG A 222 -17.05 8.46 -6.36
C ARG A 222 -17.28 6.94 -6.40
N LYS A 223 -16.48 6.15 -5.67
CA LYS A 223 -16.72 4.72 -5.50
C LYS A 223 -17.94 4.42 -4.62
N ILE A 224 -18.22 5.27 -3.64
CA ILE A 224 -19.43 5.17 -2.82
C ILE A 224 -20.66 5.38 -3.70
N TYR A 225 -20.69 6.47 -4.45
CA TYR A 225 -21.71 6.71 -5.47
C TYR A 225 -21.24 7.77 -6.48
N ASN A 226 -21.43 7.49 -7.76
CA ASN A 226 -21.19 8.41 -8.84
C ASN A 226 -22.56 8.87 -9.40
N SER A 227 -22.98 10.08 -9.09
CA SER A 227 -24.27 10.63 -9.48
C SER A 227 -24.47 10.69 -11.00
N LYS A 228 -23.41 11.01 -11.77
CA LYS A 228 -23.46 11.08 -13.25
C LYS A 228 -23.69 9.71 -13.89
N LYS A 229 -23.05 8.67 -13.35
CA LYS A 229 -23.15 7.29 -13.88
C LYS A 229 -24.22 6.46 -13.17
N ARG A 230 -24.81 6.97 -12.09
CA ARG A 230 -25.76 6.27 -11.20
C ARG A 230 -25.23 4.88 -10.76
N LYS A 231 -23.93 4.79 -10.49
CA LYS A 231 -23.23 3.56 -10.13
C LYS A 231 -22.42 3.77 -8.84
N GLY A 232 -22.25 2.74 -8.06
CA GLY A 232 -21.46 2.75 -6.82
C GLY A 232 -22.06 1.82 -5.77
N LEU A 233 -21.50 1.80 -4.58
CA LEU A 233 -21.95 0.92 -3.50
C LEU A 233 -23.39 1.24 -3.06
N LEU A 234 -23.73 2.54 -2.96
CA LEU A 234 -25.06 2.99 -2.56
C LEU A 234 -26.14 2.75 -3.64
N ALA A 235 -25.76 2.49 -4.89
CA ALA A 235 -26.75 2.30 -5.96
C ALA A 235 -27.76 1.18 -5.68
N LYS A 236 -27.42 0.19 -4.84
CA LYS A 236 -28.27 -0.95 -4.51
C LYS A 236 -29.08 -0.79 -3.21
N ALA A 237 -28.61 0.03 -2.28
CA ALA A 237 -29.16 0.11 -0.93
C ALA A 237 -29.32 1.54 -0.40
N GLY A 238 -28.86 2.55 -1.15
CA GLY A 238 -28.93 3.96 -0.74
C GLY A 238 -30.33 4.51 -0.83
N ARG A 239 -30.68 5.37 0.13
CA ARG A 239 -31.91 6.17 0.18
C ARG A 239 -31.62 7.56 -0.42
N PRO A 240 -32.62 8.36 -0.80
CA PRO A 240 -32.41 9.72 -1.32
C PRO A 240 -31.44 10.55 -0.49
N ARG A 241 -31.61 10.58 0.84
CA ARG A 241 -30.73 11.31 1.77
C ARG A 241 -29.28 10.84 1.78
N ASP A 242 -29.02 9.58 1.41
CA ASP A 242 -27.69 9.01 1.36
C ASP A 242 -26.96 9.46 0.09
N PHE A 243 -27.68 9.63 -1.02
CA PHE A 243 -27.16 10.25 -2.24
C PHE A 243 -26.86 11.74 -2.05
N ASP A 244 -27.76 12.48 -1.36
CA ASP A 244 -27.52 13.88 -1.00
C ASP A 244 -26.25 14.02 -0.15
N ALA A 245 -26.00 13.09 0.79
CA ALA A 245 -24.80 13.12 1.60
C ALA A 245 -23.50 12.89 0.78
N VAL A 246 -23.57 12.11 -0.30
CA VAL A 246 -22.44 11.95 -1.23
C VAL A 246 -22.22 13.22 -2.04
N GLU A 247 -23.28 13.83 -2.56
CA GLU A 247 -23.19 15.06 -3.37
C GLU A 247 -22.65 16.23 -2.53
N ASP A 248 -23.16 16.40 -1.31
CA ASP A 248 -22.63 17.38 -0.36
C ASP A 248 -21.13 17.18 -0.09
N ALA A 249 -20.71 15.94 0.09
CA ALA A 249 -19.30 15.60 0.33
C ALA A 249 -18.43 15.82 -0.92
N GLU A 250 -18.91 15.45 -2.12
CA GLU A 250 -18.20 15.72 -3.39
C GLU A 250 -17.97 17.22 -3.57
N LEU A 251 -19.00 18.04 -3.36
CA LEU A 251 -18.91 19.48 -3.48
C LEU A 251 -17.94 20.09 -2.47
N ALA A 252 -18.10 19.74 -1.19
CA ALA A 252 -17.25 20.25 -0.12
C ALA A 252 -15.77 19.89 -0.32
N VAL A 253 -15.47 18.68 -0.80
CA VAL A 253 -14.11 18.26 -1.12
C VAL A 253 -13.56 19.01 -2.32
N ALA A 254 -14.34 19.20 -3.37
CA ALA A 254 -13.94 20.00 -4.53
C ALA A 254 -13.62 21.44 -4.14
N ASP A 255 -14.48 22.09 -3.35
CA ASP A 255 -14.28 23.45 -2.86
C ASP A 255 -13.05 23.57 -1.96
N PHE A 256 -12.85 22.59 -1.08
CA PHE A 256 -11.67 22.52 -0.21
C PHE A 256 -10.38 22.48 -1.04
N PHE A 257 -10.25 21.55 -1.99
CA PHE A 257 -9.04 21.46 -2.82
C PHE A 257 -8.90 22.63 -3.79
N GLN A 258 -9.99 23.21 -4.26
CA GLN A 258 -9.95 24.45 -5.04
C GLN A 258 -9.41 25.62 -4.20
N TYR A 259 -9.84 25.75 -2.95
CA TYR A 259 -9.27 26.73 -2.02
C TYR A 259 -7.77 26.53 -1.84
N LEU A 260 -7.33 25.28 -1.57
CA LEU A 260 -5.91 24.96 -1.44
C LEU A 260 -5.11 25.31 -2.70
N HIS A 261 -5.70 25.05 -3.87
CA HIS A 261 -5.07 25.36 -5.15
C HIS A 261 -4.85 26.85 -5.34
N VAL A 262 -5.88 27.66 -5.11
CA VAL A 262 -5.88 29.09 -5.43
C VAL A 262 -5.29 29.92 -4.30
N LYS A 263 -5.71 29.66 -3.06
CA LYS A 263 -5.38 30.52 -1.92
C LYS A 263 -4.13 30.08 -1.16
N SER A 264 -3.95 28.78 -0.97
CA SER A 264 -2.83 28.29 -0.15
C SER A 264 -1.57 28.06 -0.99
N LEU A 265 -1.67 27.44 -2.15
CA LEU A 265 -0.53 27.17 -3.04
C LEU A 265 -0.22 28.34 -3.99
N GLY A 266 -1.24 29.03 -4.51
CA GLY A 266 -1.05 30.10 -5.48
C GLY A 266 -0.21 29.64 -6.68
N ASN A 267 0.95 30.25 -6.90
CA ASN A 267 1.90 29.88 -7.94
C ASN A 267 3.00 28.91 -7.48
N GLN A 268 2.98 28.47 -6.22
CA GLN A 268 4.01 27.59 -5.66
C GLN A 268 3.62 26.12 -5.81
N ASP A 269 4.59 25.26 -6.08
CA ASP A 269 4.36 23.82 -6.14
C ASP A 269 4.34 23.17 -4.75
N ARG A 270 4.96 23.81 -3.76
CA ARG A 270 4.97 23.36 -2.36
C ARG A 270 4.92 24.53 -1.39
N VAL A 271 4.07 24.43 -0.37
CA VAL A 271 3.92 25.43 0.70
C VAL A 271 3.89 24.73 2.05
N ARG A 272 4.73 25.17 2.97
CA ARG A 272 4.74 24.70 4.36
C ARG A 272 3.60 25.32 5.15
N LEU A 273 2.85 24.50 5.87
CA LEU A 273 1.87 24.97 6.85
C LEU A 273 2.58 25.22 8.18
N ARG A 274 2.46 26.43 8.71
CA ARG A 274 3.16 26.87 9.94
C ARG A 274 2.20 27.22 11.08
N GLU A 275 0.94 27.50 10.76
CA GLU A 275 -0.09 27.93 11.69
C GLU A 275 -1.31 27.03 11.55
N ALA A 276 -1.89 26.66 12.69
CA ALA A 276 -3.13 25.91 12.72
C ALA A 276 -4.31 26.81 12.32
N GLY A 277 -5.38 26.20 11.78
CA GLY A 277 -6.62 26.92 11.47
C GLY A 277 -6.57 27.79 10.22
N VAL A 278 -5.49 27.76 9.42
CA VAL A 278 -5.40 28.51 8.15
C VAL A 278 -6.15 27.82 6.99
N LEU A 279 -6.51 26.55 7.15
CA LEU A 279 -7.25 25.78 6.15
C LEU A 279 -8.74 25.75 6.48
N PRO A 280 -9.64 25.72 5.46
CA PRO A 280 -11.07 25.75 5.69
C PRO A 280 -11.58 24.50 6.40
N LEU A 281 -12.59 24.65 7.25
CA LEU A 281 -13.18 23.59 8.06
C LEU A 281 -14.50 23.05 7.44
N GLU A 282 -14.99 23.67 6.40
CA GLU A 282 -16.28 23.39 5.77
C GLU A 282 -16.36 21.99 5.15
N VAL A 283 -15.22 21.35 4.93
CA VAL A 283 -15.13 19.98 4.42
C VAL A 283 -15.53 18.91 5.47
N PHE A 284 -15.41 19.22 6.77
CA PHE A 284 -15.65 18.24 7.83
C PHE A 284 -17.11 17.85 8.03
N PRO A 285 -18.09 18.77 8.11
CA PRO A 285 -19.49 18.40 8.33
C PRO A 285 -20.06 17.48 7.22
N PRO A 286 -19.86 17.74 5.90
CA PRO A 286 -20.33 16.85 4.84
C PRO A 286 -19.66 15.48 4.86
N LEU A 287 -18.34 15.39 5.07
CA LEU A 287 -17.66 14.12 5.20
C LEU A 287 -18.14 13.32 6.42
N SER A 288 -18.39 13.99 7.55
CA SER A 288 -18.93 13.35 8.75
C SER A 288 -20.37 12.85 8.54
N LYS A 289 -21.19 13.60 7.79
CA LYS A 289 -22.54 13.19 7.37
C LYS A 289 -22.47 11.95 6.48
N LEU A 290 -21.56 11.95 5.50
CA LEU A 290 -21.34 10.79 4.62
C LEU A 290 -20.90 9.56 5.40
N CYS A 291 -19.96 9.70 6.34
CA CYS A 291 -19.50 8.59 7.18
C CYS A 291 -20.65 7.97 7.96
N ARG A 292 -21.50 8.76 8.61
CA ARG A 292 -22.68 8.29 9.34
C ARG A 292 -23.68 7.61 8.42
N SER A 293 -23.97 8.20 7.26
CA SER A 293 -24.87 7.62 6.25
C SER A 293 -24.43 6.22 5.83
N LEU A 294 -23.12 6.01 5.58
CA LEU A 294 -22.56 4.70 5.22
C LEU A 294 -22.76 3.66 6.33
N VAL A 295 -22.56 4.04 7.58
CA VAL A 295 -22.78 3.14 8.73
C VAL A 295 -24.26 2.77 8.84
N GLU A 296 -25.18 3.75 8.75
CA GLU A 296 -26.63 3.50 8.81
C GLU A 296 -27.09 2.57 7.67
N VAL A 297 -26.64 2.80 6.44
CA VAL A 297 -26.98 1.93 5.30
C VAL A 297 -26.43 0.53 5.50
N ALA A 298 -25.23 0.40 6.06
CA ALA A 298 -24.63 -0.91 6.35
C ALA A 298 -25.43 -1.69 7.40
N GLU A 299 -26.04 -1.02 8.37
CA GLU A 299 -26.85 -1.69 9.42
C GLU A 299 -28.17 -2.24 8.87
N ILE A 300 -28.79 -1.59 7.90
CA ILE A 300 -30.07 -2.02 7.32
C ILE A 300 -29.91 -2.94 6.10
N THR A 301 -28.67 -3.12 5.60
CA THR A 301 -28.40 -3.93 4.42
C THR A 301 -28.35 -5.43 4.77
N GLU A 302 -29.15 -6.23 4.09
CA GLU A 302 -29.18 -7.68 4.23
C GLU A 302 -28.03 -8.40 3.51
N ASP A 303 -27.51 -7.81 2.40
CA ASP A 303 -26.34 -8.33 1.68
C ASP A 303 -25.07 -8.15 2.52
N GLU A 304 -24.64 -9.22 3.18
CA GLU A 304 -23.42 -9.23 4.02
C GLU A 304 -22.17 -8.75 3.28
N SER A 305 -22.07 -8.99 1.96
CA SER A 305 -20.94 -8.52 1.16
C SER A 305 -20.97 -7.01 0.99
N LEU A 306 -22.14 -6.45 0.70
CA LEU A 306 -22.33 -5.00 0.58
C LEU A 306 -22.16 -4.31 1.93
N LYS A 307 -22.66 -4.90 3.01
CA LYS A 307 -22.50 -4.42 4.37
C LYS A 307 -21.03 -4.25 4.78
N ILE A 308 -20.20 -5.25 4.48
CA ILE A 308 -18.75 -5.18 4.73
C ILE A 308 -18.11 -4.04 3.92
N GLU A 309 -18.45 -3.92 2.62
CA GLU A 309 -17.91 -2.85 1.78
C GLU A 309 -18.30 -1.46 2.28
N LEU A 310 -19.55 -1.27 2.71
CA LEU A 310 -20.02 -0.01 3.26
C LEU A 310 -19.28 0.35 4.55
N LYS A 311 -19.09 -0.62 5.46
CA LYS A 311 -18.30 -0.42 6.69
C LYS A 311 -16.85 -0.08 6.39
N ASP A 312 -16.24 -0.74 5.39
CA ASP A 312 -14.86 -0.44 4.98
C ASP A 312 -14.74 0.96 4.38
N GLN A 313 -15.73 1.40 3.60
CA GLN A 313 -15.74 2.77 3.08
C GLN A 313 -15.99 3.80 4.21
N ALA A 314 -16.85 3.52 5.17
CA ALA A 314 -17.06 4.37 6.34
C ALA A 314 -15.74 4.53 7.15
N LYS A 315 -15.01 3.45 7.41
CA LYS A 315 -13.68 3.48 8.05
C LYS A 315 -12.69 4.33 7.24
N ARG A 316 -12.74 4.23 5.92
CA ARG A 316 -11.86 5.03 5.05
C ARG A 316 -12.18 6.52 5.10
N VAL A 317 -13.47 6.89 5.02
CA VAL A 317 -13.91 8.30 5.18
C VAL A 317 -13.53 8.83 6.56
N GLN A 318 -13.70 8.02 7.61
CA GLN A 318 -13.25 8.36 8.96
C GLN A 318 -11.74 8.57 9.04
N GLY A 319 -10.95 7.75 8.35
CA GLY A 319 -9.50 7.92 8.22
C GLY A 319 -9.12 9.25 7.57
N TYR A 320 -9.82 9.66 6.51
CA TYR A 320 -9.64 10.99 5.91
C TYR A 320 -10.00 12.12 6.88
N LEU A 321 -11.12 12.02 7.60
CA LEU A 321 -11.51 13.00 8.62
C LEU A 321 -10.43 13.17 9.70
N THR A 322 -9.92 12.06 10.22
CA THR A 322 -8.85 12.07 11.23
C THR A 322 -7.57 12.70 10.68
N GLY A 323 -7.13 12.29 9.49
CA GLY A 323 -5.92 12.83 8.88
C GLY A 323 -6.03 14.30 8.49
N LEU A 324 -7.20 14.74 7.98
CA LEU A 324 -7.46 16.16 7.70
C LEU A 324 -7.43 16.99 8.99
N SER A 325 -8.08 16.53 10.06
CA SER A 325 -8.07 17.20 11.37
C SER A 325 -6.64 17.35 11.92
N GLU A 326 -5.82 16.30 11.79
CA GLU A 326 -4.41 16.36 12.22
C GLU A 326 -3.63 17.42 11.46
N ILE A 327 -3.80 17.50 10.13
CA ILE A 327 -3.08 18.47 9.29
C ILE A 327 -3.59 19.90 9.50
N VAL A 328 -4.91 20.09 9.59
CA VAL A 328 -5.50 21.42 9.77
C VAL A 328 -5.17 22.02 11.12
N GLU A 329 -5.11 21.20 12.15
CA GLU A 329 -4.81 21.61 13.52
C GLU A 329 -3.31 21.53 13.86
N LEU A 330 -2.45 21.01 12.94
CA LEU A 330 -1.03 20.75 13.15
C LEU A 330 -0.77 20.03 14.49
N LYS A 331 -1.54 18.95 14.74
CA LYS A 331 -1.62 18.30 16.07
C LYS A 331 -0.30 17.79 16.60
N ASP A 332 0.55 17.25 15.72
CA ASP A 332 1.87 16.78 16.13
C ASP A 332 2.91 17.87 16.01
N GLY A 333 3.29 18.47 17.15
CA GLY A 333 4.35 19.50 17.21
C GLY A 333 5.74 18.99 16.79
N LYS A 334 5.92 17.68 16.66
CA LYS A 334 7.16 17.04 16.16
C LYS A 334 7.09 16.68 14.67
N ALA A 335 6.07 17.15 13.94
CA ALA A 335 5.93 16.94 12.51
C ALA A 335 6.02 18.23 11.69
N VAL A 336 6.44 18.12 10.45
CA VAL A 336 6.33 19.17 9.45
C VAL A 336 5.13 18.90 8.58
N TYR A 337 4.33 19.94 8.32
CA TYR A 337 3.14 19.86 7.49
C TYR A 337 3.29 20.72 6.26
N TRP A 338 2.88 20.21 5.09
CA TRP A 338 2.94 20.99 3.86
C TRP A 338 1.88 20.56 2.85
N LEU A 339 1.62 21.45 1.91
CA LEU A 339 0.86 21.21 0.71
C LEU A 339 1.82 21.06 -0.46
N GLU A 340 1.53 20.17 -1.40
CA GLU A 340 2.28 20.07 -2.64
C GLU A 340 1.42 19.68 -3.83
N ARG A 341 1.85 20.07 -5.02
CA ARG A 341 1.26 19.69 -6.30
C ARG A 341 2.08 18.60 -6.94
N THR A 342 1.39 17.62 -7.51
CA THR A 342 2.03 16.53 -8.27
C THR A 342 1.19 16.17 -9.50
N GLY A 343 1.70 15.23 -10.30
CA GLY A 343 1.03 14.71 -11.47
C GLY A 343 1.29 15.51 -12.74
N LYS A 344 0.81 14.99 -13.89
CA LYS A 344 0.90 15.70 -15.15
C LYS A 344 0.09 17.01 -15.05
N LYS A 345 0.73 18.14 -15.32
CA LYS A 345 0.16 19.50 -15.17
C LYS A 345 -0.13 19.94 -13.74
N ASN A 346 0.53 19.35 -12.72
CA ASN A 346 0.39 19.73 -11.30
C ASN A 346 -1.07 19.79 -10.81
N GLN A 347 -1.90 18.83 -11.22
CA GLN A 347 -3.35 18.82 -10.93
C GLN A 347 -3.72 18.10 -9.65
N ILE A 348 -2.82 17.29 -9.06
CA ILE A 348 -3.11 16.56 -7.83
C ILE A 348 -2.49 17.32 -6.67
N ILE A 349 -3.32 17.71 -5.72
CA ILE A 349 -2.89 18.37 -4.49
C ILE A 349 -2.77 17.32 -3.39
N HIS A 350 -1.65 17.37 -2.67
CA HIS A 350 -1.40 16.55 -1.50
C HIS A 350 -1.29 17.43 -0.26
N LEU A 351 -1.95 17.00 0.80
CA LEU A 351 -1.66 17.42 2.16
C LEU A 351 -0.76 16.35 2.76
N ARG A 352 0.39 16.76 3.27
CA ARG A 352 1.37 15.83 3.83
C ARG A 352 1.86 16.25 5.20
N SER A 353 2.24 15.26 6.00
CA SER A 353 3.10 15.46 7.15
C SER A 353 4.26 14.48 7.13
N ALA A 354 5.36 14.86 7.78
CA ALA A 354 6.45 13.96 8.08
C ALA A 354 7.02 14.30 9.45
N PRO A 355 7.49 13.28 10.21
CA PRO A 355 8.19 13.52 11.47
C PRO A 355 9.42 14.41 11.26
N LEU A 356 9.67 15.34 12.17
CA LEU A 356 10.89 16.16 12.17
C LEU A 356 12.14 15.30 12.40
N GLU A 357 12.02 14.33 13.30
CA GLU A 357 13.09 13.39 13.62
C GLU A 357 12.63 11.96 13.40
N ILE A 358 12.85 11.47 12.20
CA ILE A 358 12.50 10.08 11.82
C ILE A 358 13.22 9.05 12.70
N ALA A 359 14.38 9.39 13.23
CA ALA A 359 15.16 8.53 14.12
C ALA A 359 14.42 8.20 15.43
N GLU A 360 13.65 9.14 16.01
CA GLU A 360 12.83 8.89 17.20
C GLU A 360 11.71 7.89 16.87
N VAL A 361 11.00 8.11 15.76
CA VAL A 361 9.90 7.24 15.32
C VAL A 361 10.40 5.83 15.02
N LEU A 362 11.55 5.71 14.33
CA LEU A 362 12.16 4.41 14.07
C LEU A 362 12.63 3.74 15.35
N ARG A 363 13.19 4.51 16.30
CA ARG A 363 13.58 3.96 17.60
C ARG A 363 12.38 3.36 18.32
N GLU A 364 11.28 4.08 18.42
CA GLU A 364 10.07 3.63 19.13
C GLU A 364 9.41 2.45 18.44
N ARG A 365 9.22 2.54 17.11
CA ARG A 365 8.42 1.57 16.36
C ARG A 365 9.18 0.36 15.90
N LEU A 366 10.51 0.45 15.75
CA LEU A 366 11.33 -0.60 15.18
C LEU A 366 12.45 -1.05 16.13
N PHE A 367 13.33 -0.14 16.58
CA PHE A 367 14.54 -0.50 17.30
C PHE A 367 14.32 -0.80 18.79
N SER A 368 13.24 -0.33 19.42
CA SER A 368 12.91 -0.63 20.81
C SER A 368 12.21 -1.97 21.00
N LYS A 369 11.93 -2.67 19.92
CA LYS A 369 11.29 -3.99 19.95
C LYS A 369 12.31 -5.11 20.09
N PRO A 370 11.93 -6.28 20.63
CA PRO A 370 12.85 -7.40 20.85
C PRO A 370 13.25 -8.14 19.56
N SER A 371 13.23 -7.47 18.41
CA SER A 371 13.62 -8.00 17.11
C SER A 371 15.11 -7.85 16.87
N SER A 372 15.73 -8.81 16.15
CA SER A 372 17.10 -8.68 15.68
C SER A 372 17.14 -7.94 14.36
N ILE A 373 17.76 -6.77 14.32
CA ILE A 373 17.82 -5.92 13.12
C ILE A 373 19.23 -5.90 12.58
N VAL A 374 19.38 -6.30 11.32
CA VAL A 374 20.64 -6.23 10.57
C VAL A 374 20.50 -5.17 9.48
N MET A 375 21.44 -4.25 9.45
CA MET A 375 21.51 -3.22 8.41
C MET A 375 22.72 -3.43 7.53
N THR A 376 22.53 -3.50 6.22
CA THR A 376 23.61 -3.62 5.25
C THR A 376 23.55 -2.51 4.21
N SER A 377 24.70 -2.01 3.80
CA SER A 377 24.82 -1.05 2.71
C SER A 377 26.25 -1.02 2.18
N ALA A 378 26.38 -0.62 0.92
CA ALA A 378 27.70 -0.35 0.33
C ALA A 378 28.37 0.90 0.92
N THR A 379 27.59 1.82 1.48
CA THR A 379 27.98 3.19 1.85
C THR A 379 27.72 3.55 3.30
N LEU A 380 27.46 2.59 4.20
CA LEU A 380 27.37 2.86 5.63
C LEU A 380 28.77 3.27 6.14
N THR A 381 28.96 4.57 6.27
CA THR A 381 30.15 5.16 6.88
C THR A 381 29.78 5.79 8.22
N ARG A 382 30.57 5.50 9.25
CA ARG A 382 30.52 6.28 10.50
C ARG A 382 31.38 7.52 10.27
N LYS A 383 30.79 8.71 10.32
CA LYS A 383 31.55 9.95 10.50
C LYS A 383 32.04 10.07 11.93
#